data_89ad87b347220341a87ff708888f7429
#
_entry.id   89ad87b347220341a87ff708888f7429
#
_cell.length_a   1.000
_cell.length_b   1.000
_cell.length_c   1.000
_cell.angle_alpha   90.00
_cell.angle_beta   90.00
_cell.angle_gamma   90.00
#
_symmetry.space_group_name_H-M   'P 1'
#
loop_
_entity.id
_entity.type
_entity.pdbx_description
1 polymer ?
#
loop_
_entity_poly.entity_id
_entity_poly.type
_entity_poly.pdbx_seq_one_letter_code
_entity_poly.pdbx_strand_id
1 'polypeptide(L)'
;MPVLRSTFIALSRNRPLRRFCEQSRLGSRLSSRFIAGTEIADAVRVAESVNRQGMAVTLDSLGESVTSDVEAHRSAEVYHQLLDIIESRKLNANISVKLTQMGLEQSQVLAESIALSLAQHAKATGNFVRIDMEDSKLTQVTLDIVRRLNARPETKGAIGVVIQAYLYRSQADVEQLLADGIRIRLCKGAYKEPAEVAFPRKSEVDENFVLLSKKLLDSNVFHGLATHDEAMVAAAKSYAKQHSIARSRFEFQMLYGVRRDLQRSLVKEGFGVRVYVPFGREWYPYFMRRLAERPANVIFLAKNFFRA
;
A
#
# COMPACT_ATOMS: atom_id res chain seq x y z
N MET A 1 -8.65 -12.14 21.28
CA MET A 1 -8.93 -11.17 20.24
C MET A 1 -9.10 -11.70 18.80
N PRO A 2 -9.00 -13.01 18.51
CA PRO A 2 -9.31 -13.55 17.18
C PRO A 2 -10.77 -13.36 16.76
N VAL A 3 -11.71 -13.43 17.70
CA VAL A 3 -13.16 -13.33 17.44
C VAL A 3 -13.55 -11.96 16.87
N LEU A 4 -13.06 -10.86 17.42
CA LEU A 4 -13.35 -9.50 16.91
C LEU A 4 -12.83 -9.30 15.47
N ARG A 5 -11.63 -9.82 15.15
CA ARG A 5 -11.07 -9.76 13.80
C ARG A 5 -11.94 -10.53 12.80
N SER A 6 -12.33 -11.77 13.13
CA SER A 6 -13.19 -12.59 12.25
C SER A 6 -14.58 -11.96 12.06
N THR A 7 -15.15 -11.35 13.10
CA THR A 7 -16.43 -10.64 13.01
C THR A 7 -16.37 -9.45 12.05
N PHE A 8 -15.34 -8.59 12.16
CA PHE A 8 -15.19 -7.44 11.24
C PHE A 8 -14.93 -7.87 9.79
N ILE A 9 -14.17 -8.96 9.58
CA ILE A 9 -13.96 -9.52 8.24
C ILE A 9 -15.27 -10.10 7.68
N ALA A 10 -16.08 -10.79 8.50
CA ALA A 10 -17.39 -11.27 8.08
C ALA A 10 -18.33 -10.11 7.73
N LEU A 11 -18.38 -9.08 8.57
CA LEU A 11 -19.17 -7.87 8.34
C LEU A 11 -18.72 -7.11 7.07
N SER A 12 -17.43 -7.16 6.71
CA SER A 12 -16.94 -6.50 5.49
C SER A 12 -17.57 -7.06 4.21
N ARG A 13 -18.05 -8.30 4.25
CA ARG A 13 -18.73 -8.99 3.14
C ARG A 13 -20.25 -8.80 3.13
N ASN A 14 -20.83 -8.17 4.17
CA ASN A 14 -22.26 -7.95 4.29
C ASN A 14 -22.74 -6.81 3.36
N ARG A 15 -23.33 -7.16 2.22
CA ARG A 15 -23.76 -6.20 1.20
C ARG A 15 -24.81 -5.17 1.68
N PRO A 16 -25.87 -5.51 2.44
CA PRO A 16 -26.80 -4.53 3.00
C PRO A 16 -26.13 -3.53 3.92
N LEU A 17 -25.30 -3.99 4.85
CA LEU A 17 -24.57 -3.14 5.79
C LEU A 17 -23.57 -2.22 5.05
N ARG A 18 -22.88 -2.74 4.04
CA ARG A 18 -22.01 -1.99 3.15
C ARG A 18 -22.77 -0.82 2.51
N ARG A 19 -23.88 -1.09 1.84
CA ARG A 19 -24.71 -0.04 1.18
C ARG A 19 -25.16 1.02 2.18
N PHE A 20 -25.64 0.61 3.35
CA PHE A 20 -26.06 1.55 4.39
C PHE A 20 -24.90 2.45 4.84
N CYS A 21 -23.72 1.86 5.13
CA CYS A 21 -22.56 2.63 5.55
C CYS A 21 -22.04 3.57 4.46
N GLU A 22 -21.96 3.11 3.22
CA GLU A 22 -21.45 3.88 2.08
C GLU A 22 -22.39 5.06 1.69
N GLN A 23 -23.68 4.93 1.92
CA GLN A 23 -24.67 5.98 1.64
C GLN A 23 -24.95 6.92 2.82
N SER A 24 -24.51 6.56 4.03
CA SER A 24 -24.77 7.36 5.21
C SER A 24 -23.71 8.44 5.45
N ARG A 25 -24.17 9.66 5.83
CA ARG A 25 -23.25 10.73 6.28
C ARG A 25 -22.42 10.31 7.49
N LEU A 26 -22.96 9.44 8.34
CA LEU A 26 -22.26 8.92 9.50
C LEU A 26 -21.12 7.98 9.09
N GLY A 27 -21.35 7.07 8.14
CA GLY A 27 -20.33 6.18 7.59
C GLY A 27 -19.19 6.97 6.96
N SER A 28 -19.50 7.97 6.14
CA SER A 28 -18.51 8.87 5.54
C SER A 28 -17.67 9.61 6.60
N ARG A 29 -18.30 10.11 7.67
CA ARG A 29 -17.59 10.79 8.77
C ARG A 29 -16.68 9.85 9.56
N LEU A 30 -17.12 8.61 9.79
CA LEU A 30 -16.31 7.60 10.49
C LEU A 30 -15.13 7.13 9.64
N SER A 31 -15.33 6.96 8.33
CA SER A 31 -14.27 6.52 7.41
C SER A 31 -13.22 7.60 7.14
N SER A 32 -13.56 8.88 7.24
CA SER A 32 -12.68 10.03 6.93
C SER A 32 -11.35 10.04 7.69
N ARG A 33 -11.25 9.29 8.79
CA ARG A 33 -9.98 9.13 9.50
C ARG A 33 -8.96 8.31 8.71
N PHE A 34 -9.41 7.33 7.92
CA PHE A 34 -8.56 6.35 7.25
C PHE A 34 -8.62 6.43 5.73
N ILE A 35 -9.57 7.19 5.19
CA ILE A 35 -9.89 7.29 3.78
C ILE A 35 -10.05 8.77 3.45
N ALA A 36 -9.43 9.21 2.36
CA ALA A 36 -9.42 10.64 2.00
C ALA A 36 -10.79 11.18 1.56
N GLY A 37 -11.67 10.29 1.10
CA GLY A 37 -12.99 10.60 0.56
C GLY A 37 -13.33 9.69 -0.60
N THR A 38 -14.31 10.03 -1.41
CA THR A 38 -14.78 9.20 -2.52
C THR A 38 -14.30 9.65 -3.89
N GLU A 39 -13.89 10.89 -4.02
CA GLU A 39 -13.52 11.50 -5.31
C GLU A 39 -12.03 11.82 -5.38
N ILE A 40 -11.47 11.90 -6.59
CA ILE A 40 -10.07 12.28 -6.83
C ILE A 40 -9.71 13.60 -6.14
N ALA A 41 -10.61 14.58 -6.18
CA ALA A 41 -10.40 15.87 -5.54
C ALA A 41 -10.18 15.77 -4.02
N ASP A 42 -10.82 14.82 -3.36
CA ASP A 42 -10.61 14.55 -1.93
C ASP A 42 -9.20 14.01 -1.66
N ALA A 43 -8.78 13.04 -2.48
CA ALA A 43 -7.44 12.45 -2.39
C ALA A 43 -6.34 13.50 -2.62
N VAL A 44 -6.54 14.38 -3.60
CA VAL A 44 -5.61 15.49 -3.92
C VAL A 44 -5.50 16.47 -2.75
N ARG A 45 -6.61 16.91 -2.16
CA ARG A 45 -6.58 17.80 -0.97
C ARG A 45 -5.82 17.18 0.20
N VAL A 46 -6.01 15.88 0.42
CA VAL A 46 -5.27 15.14 1.46
C VAL A 46 -3.80 15.05 1.11
N ALA A 47 -3.45 14.75 -0.14
CA ALA A 47 -2.06 14.69 -0.59
C ALA A 47 -1.35 16.03 -0.38
N GLU A 48 -1.96 17.15 -0.77
CA GLU A 48 -1.41 18.49 -0.52
C GLU A 48 -1.19 18.76 0.98
N SER A 49 -2.16 18.36 1.81
CA SER A 49 -2.06 18.53 3.27
C SER A 49 -0.93 17.71 3.88
N VAL A 50 -0.72 16.48 3.41
CA VAL A 50 0.36 15.59 3.84
C VAL A 50 1.72 16.11 3.36
N ASN A 51 1.80 16.60 2.10
CA ASN A 51 3.03 17.19 1.55
C ASN A 51 3.46 18.43 2.33
N ARG A 52 2.52 19.30 2.75
CA ARG A 52 2.84 20.46 3.62
C ARG A 52 3.44 20.05 4.98
N GLN A 53 3.25 18.81 5.43
CA GLN A 53 3.85 18.26 6.63
C GLN A 53 5.21 17.59 6.38
N GLY A 54 5.77 17.70 5.16
CA GLY A 54 7.07 17.14 4.79
C GLY A 54 7.03 15.64 4.47
N MET A 55 5.86 15.07 4.22
CA MET A 55 5.69 13.65 3.90
C MET A 55 5.29 13.46 2.44
N ALA A 56 5.78 12.40 1.83
CA ALA A 56 5.34 11.94 0.52
C ALA A 56 4.00 11.17 0.62
N VAL A 57 3.34 10.98 -0.51
CA VAL A 57 2.03 10.29 -0.58
C VAL A 57 2.08 9.15 -1.59
N THR A 58 1.37 8.08 -1.33
CA THR A 58 0.92 7.12 -2.32
C THR A 58 -0.61 7.18 -2.41
N LEU A 59 -1.15 7.40 -3.60
CA LEU A 59 -2.60 7.41 -3.85
C LEU A 59 -3.05 6.03 -4.33
N ASP A 60 -4.11 5.50 -3.71
CA ASP A 60 -4.75 4.22 -4.04
C ASP A 60 -6.25 4.44 -4.23
N SER A 61 -6.73 4.20 -5.45
CA SER A 61 -8.17 4.17 -5.74
C SER A 61 -8.74 2.82 -5.33
N LEU A 62 -9.58 2.83 -4.30
CA LEU A 62 -10.15 1.61 -3.73
C LEU A 62 -11.07 0.91 -4.71
N GLY A 63 -10.81 -0.37 -4.92
CA GLY A 63 -11.50 -1.32 -5.78
C GLY A 63 -10.67 -2.59 -5.85
N GLU A 64 -11.31 -3.73 -6.00
CA GLU A 64 -10.66 -5.04 -6.12
C GLU A 64 -11.51 -5.92 -7.04
N SER A 65 -10.86 -6.88 -7.73
CA SER A 65 -11.55 -7.96 -8.47
C SER A 65 -12.65 -7.45 -9.41
N VAL A 66 -12.28 -6.62 -10.36
CA VAL A 66 -13.19 -6.17 -11.43
C VAL A 66 -13.67 -7.37 -12.24
N THR A 67 -14.87 -7.28 -12.82
CA THR A 67 -15.56 -8.40 -13.48
C THR A 67 -15.62 -8.26 -15.00
N SER A 68 -15.10 -7.19 -15.54
CA SER A 68 -15.06 -6.93 -16.99
C SER A 68 -13.88 -6.05 -17.40
N ASP A 69 -13.49 -6.15 -18.67
CA ASP A 69 -12.46 -5.32 -19.30
C ASP A 69 -12.82 -3.83 -19.20
N VAL A 70 -14.10 -3.50 -19.34
CA VAL A 70 -14.60 -2.12 -19.21
C VAL A 70 -14.35 -1.55 -17.83
N GLU A 71 -14.56 -2.34 -16.78
CA GLU A 71 -14.26 -1.92 -15.39
C GLU A 71 -12.76 -1.77 -15.17
N ALA A 72 -11.94 -2.68 -15.71
CA ALA A 72 -10.48 -2.60 -15.65
C ALA A 72 -9.96 -1.30 -16.30
N HIS A 73 -10.41 -0.99 -17.51
CA HIS A 73 -10.04 0.25 -18.20
C HIS A 73 -10.53 1.50 -17.48
N ARG A 74 -11.74 1.49 -16.92
CA ARG A 74 -12.25 2.60 -16.09
C ARG A 74 -11.39 2.82 -14.85
N SER A 75 -10.93 1.75 -14.22
CA SER A 75 -10.01 1.84 -13.08
C SER A 75 -8.66 2.42 -13.50
N ALA A 76 -8.13 2.00 -14.64
CA ALA A 76 -6.89 2.54 -15.20
C ALA A 76 -6.97 4.03 -15.49
N GLU A 77 -8.11 4.51 -16.03
CA GLU A 77 -8.35 5.91 -16.34
C GLU A 77 -8.25 6.81 -15.09
N VAL A 78 -8.76 6.35 -13.94
CA VAL A 78 -8.61 7.06 -12.66
C VAL A 78 -7.13 7.24 -12.30
N TYR A 79 -6.30 6.24 -12.53
CA TYR A 79 -4.87 6.33 -12.24
C TYR A 79 -4.11 7.20 -13.25
N HIS A 80 -4.50 7.21 -14.53
CA HIS A 80 -3.97 8.16 -15.51
C HIS A 80 -4.26 9.61 -15.11
N GLN A 81 -5.51 9.91 -14.73
CA GLN A 81 -5.90 11.22 -14.22
C GLN A 81 -5.13 11.62 -12.94
N LEU A 82 -4.86 10.66 -12.05
CA LEU A 82 -4.04 10.92 -10.86
C LEU A 82 -2.60 11.30 -11.24
N LEU A 83 -1.98 10.61 -12.21
CA LEU A 83 -0.63 10.92 -12.67
C LEU A 83 -0.56 12.32 -13.28
N ASP A 84 -1.54 12.72 -14.12
CA ASP A 84 -1.63 14.08 -14.67
C ASP A 84 -1.76 15.15 -13.58
N ILE A 85 -2.61 14.89 -12.57
CA ILE A 85 -2.80 15.82 -11.45
C ILE A 85 -1.53 15.91 -10.59
N ILE A 86 -0.87 14.78 -10.31
CA ILE A 86 0.39 14.76 -9.56
C ILE A 86 1.44 15.60 -10.26
N GLU A 87 1.58 15.46 -11.58
CA GLU A 87 2.52 16.23 -12.38
C GLU A 87 2.16 17.72 -12.41
N SER A 88 0.93 18.05 -12.79
CA SER A 88 0.50 19.46 -12.96
C SER A 88 0.53 20.24 -11.65
N ARG A 89 0.23 19.61 -10.51
CA ARG A 89 0.28 20.23 -9.18
C ARG A 89 1.60 20.07 -8.45
N LYS A 90 2.59 19.38 -9.06
CA LYS A 90 3.90 19.09 -8.47
C LYS A 90 3.80 18.43 -7.09
N LEU A 91 2.87 17.49 -6.94
CA LEU A 91 2.69 16.77 -5.69
C LEU A 91 3.84 15.78 -5.48
N ASN A 92 4.38 15.72 -4.25
CA ASN A 92 5.26 14.64 -3.86
C ASN A 92 4.44 13.37 -3.60
N ALA A 93 3.97 12.77 -4.68
CA ALA A 93 3.08 11.62 -4.65
C ALA A 93 3.40 10.62 -5.78
N ASN A 94 2.99 9.38 -5.56
CA ASN A 94 2.94 8.34 -6.56
C ASN A 94 1.63 7.55 -6.45
N ILE A 95 1.39 6.60 -7.34
CA ILE A 95 0.21 5.74 -7.31
C ILE A 95 0.57 4.32 -6.88
N SER A 96 -0.41 3.63 -6.28
CA SER A 96 -0.37 2.20 -5.98
C SER A 96 -1.58 1.52 -6.60
N VAL A 97 -1.38 0.41 -7.31
CA VAL A 97 -2.44 -0.29 -8.04
C VAL A 97 -2.44 -1.77 -7.72
N LYS A 98 -3.61 -2.41 -7.78
CA LYS A 98 -3.78 -3.86 -7.67
C LYS A 98 -4.01 -4.45 -9.05
N LEU A 99 -3.35 -5.57 -9.34
CA LEU A 99 -3.54 -6.19 -10.65
C LEU A 99 -4.93 -6.80 -10.83
N THR A 100 -5.60 -7.23 -9.76
CA THR A 100 -7.00 -7.68 -9.84
C THR A 100 -7.95 -6.54 -10.23
N GLN A 101 -7.65 -5.31 -9.84
CA GLN A 101 -8.37 -4.11 -10.29
C GLN A 101 -8.08 -3.78 -11.76
N MET A 102 -6.95 -4.25 -12.29
CA MET A 102 -6.57 -4.15 -13.71
C MET A 102 -7.01 -5.37 -14.53
N GLY A 103 -7.85 -6.24 -13.97
CA GLY A 103 -8.42 -7.38 -14.68
C GLY A 103 -7.59 -8.67 -14.64
N LEU A 104 -6.63 -8.83 -13.69
CA LEU A 104 -5.77 -10.00 -13.63
C LEU A 104 -6.53 -11.33 -13.51
N GLU A 105 -7.68 -11.34 -12.84
CA GLU A 105 -8.50 -12.56 -12.69
C GLU A 105 -9.24 -12.94 -13.97
N GLN A 106 -9.40 -12.02 -14.93
CA GLN A 106 -9.96 -12.28 -16.26
C GLN A 106 -8.89 -12.60 -17.28
N SER A 107 -7.84 -11.77 -17.33
CA SER A 107 -6.78 -11.89 -18.34
C SER A 107 -5.47 -11.30 -17.81
N GLN A 108 -4.44 -12.14 -17.75
CA GLN A 108 -3.08 -11.67 -17.45
C GLN A 108 -2.59 -10.66 -18.52
N VAL A 109 -2.95 -10.86 -19.78
CA VAL A 109 -2.57 -9.96 -20.88
C VAL A 109 -3.18 -8.59 -20.71
N LEU A 110 -4.46 -8.52 -20.31
CA LEU A 110 -5.14 -7.26 -20.02
C LEU A 110 -4.45 -6.52 -18.85
N ALA A 111 -4.26 -7.20 -17.72
CA ALA A 111 -3.65 -6.60 -16.55
C ALA A 111 -2.23 -6.10 -16.83
N GLU A 112 -1.43 -6.87 -17.56
CA GLU A 112 -0.08 -6.47 -17.97
C GLU A 112 -0.09 -5.28 -18.94
N SER A 113 -1.02 -5.24 -19.90
CA SER A 113 -1.14 -4.12 -20.84
C SER A 113 -1.53 -2.82 -20.15
N ILE A 114 -2.45 -2.87 -19.19
CA ILE A 114 -2.84 -1.71 -18.38
C ILE A 114 -1.68 -1.27 -17.48
N ALA A 115 -1.02 -2.20 -16.79
CA ALA A 115 0.14 -1.88 -15.94
C ALA A 115 1.29 -1.28 -16.76
N LEU A 116 1.51 -1.75 -17.99
CA LEU A 116 2.47 -1.18 -18.95
C LEU A 116 2.12 0.28 -19.27
N SER A 117 0.88 0.56 -19.65
CA SER A 117 0.41 1.92 -19.97
C SER A 117 0.61 2.87 -18.78
N LEU A 118 0.24 2.45 -17.57
CA LEU A 118 0.43 3.25 -16.36
C LEU A 118 1.92 3.49 -16.06
N ALA A 119 2.77 2.48 -16.23
CA ALA A 119 4.20 2.60 -15.99
C ALA A 119 4.88 3.51 -17.03
N GLN A 120 4.46 3.46 -18.29
CA GLN A 120 4.92 4.37 -19.36
C GLN A 120 4.53 5.81 -19.04
N HIS A 121 3.27 6.06 -18.65
CA HIS A 121 2.82 7.39 -18.26
C HIS A 121 3.60 7.91 -17.03
N ALA A 122 3.76 7.08 -15.99
CA ALA A 122 4.57 7.44 -14.83
C ALA A 122 6.03 7.76 -15.21
N LYS A 123 6.62 6.99 -16.13
CA LYS A 123 7.99 7.24 -16.62
C LYS A 123 8.10 8.58 -17.35
N ALA A 124 7.13 8.89 -18.23
CA ALA A 124 7.09 10.13 -18.99
C ALA A 124 6.99 11.38 -18.08
N THR A 125 6.29 11.25 -16.96
CA THR A 125 6.09 12.33 -15.97
C THR A 125 7.10 12.30 -14.80
N GLY A 126 8.13 11.47 -14.89
CA GLY A 126 9.13 11.33 -13.82
C GLY A 126 8.57 10.72 -12.52
N ASN A 127 7.46 9.99 -12.60
CA ASN A 127 6.76 9.39 -11.48
C ASN A 127 7.01 7.87 -11.39
N PHE A 128 6.22 7.18 -10.55
CA PHE A 128 6.43 5.79 -10.18
C PHE A 128 5.12 5.08 -9.87
N VAL A 129 4.96 3.86 -10.39
CA VAL A 129 3.84 2.98 -10.09
C VAL A 129 4.26 1.88 -9.10
N ARG A 130 3.52 1.72 -8.03
CA ARG A 130 3.68 0.61 -7.10
C ARG A 130 2.61 -0.44 -7.38
N ILE A 131 3.01 -1.65 -7.71
CA ILE A 131 2.08 -2.78 -7.77
C ILE A 131 1.94 -3.35 -6.35
N ASP A 132 0.72 -3.30 -5.81
CA ASP A 132 0.41 -3.88 -4.50
C ASP A 132 0.38 -5.41 -4.61
N MET A 133 0.83 -6.09 -3.56
CA MET A 133 0.75 -7.54 -3.48
C MET A 133 -0.58 -7.95 -2.87
N GLU A 134 -1.21 -8.90 -3.49
CA GLU A 134 -2.48 -9.45 -3.07
C GLU A 134 -2.29 -10.80 -2.36
N ASP A 135 -3.19 -11.77 -2.50
CA ASP A 135 -3.02 -13.06 -1.83
C ASP A 135 -1.88 -13.91 -2.43
N SER A 136 -1.51 -14.99 -1.73
CA SER A 136 -0.36 -15.82 -2.10
C SER A 136 -0.48 -16.48 -3.47
N LYS A 137 -1.72 -16.72 -3.95
CA LYS A 137 -1.96 -17.35 -5.26
C LYS A 137 -1.57 -16.42 -6.41
N LEU A 138 -1.65 -15.12 -6.20
CA LEU A 138 -1.32 -14.09 -7.19
C LEU A 138 0.13 -13.63 -7.10
N THR A 139 0.89 -14.06 -6.07
CA THR A 139 2.25 -13.58 -5.86
C THR A 139 3.15 -13.83 -7.07
N GLN A 140 3.17 -15.06 -7.61
CA GLN A 140 4.08 -15.39 -8.72
C GLN A 140 3.76 -14.58 -9.96
N VAL A 141 2.51 -14.54 -10.39
CA VAL A 141 2.10 -13.81 -11.60
C VAL A 141 2.35 -12.31 -11.46
N THR A 142 2.14 -11.76 -10.27
CA THR A 142 2.44 -10.35 -9.98
C THR A 142 3.94 -10.04 -10.14
N LEU A 143 4.80 -10.88 -9.58
CA LEU A 143 6.25 -10.71 -9.70
C LEU A 143 6.72 -10.85 -11.16
N ASP A 144 6.19 -11.82 -11.90
CA ASP A 144 6.53 -12.05 -13.30
C ASP A 144 6.14 -10.85 -14.17
N ILE A 145 4.95 -10.26 -13.98
CA ILE A 145 4.51 -9.04 -14.68
C ILE A 145 5.46 -7.88 -14.35
N VAL A 146 5.72 -7.62 -13.07
CA VAL A 146 6.60 -6.51 -12.66
C VAL A 146 8.01 -6.66 -13.23
N ARG A 147 8.59 -7.87 -13.22
CA ARG A 147 9.91 -8.13 -13.77
C ARG A 147 9.94 -7.92 -15.29
N ARG A 148 8.93 -8.43 -16.03
CA ARG A 148 8.82 -8.18 -17.49
C ARG A 148 8.70 -6.70 -17.81
N LEU A 149 7.88 -5.97 -17.04
CA LEU A 149 7.72 -4.52 -17.24
C LEU A 149 9.02 -3.75 -16.88
N ASN A 150 9.69 -4.11 -15.79
CA ASN A 150 10.94 -3.43 -15.42
C ASN A 150 12.11 -3.74 -16.39
N ALA A 151 12.06 -4.87 -17.11
CA ALA A 151 13.06 -5.20 -18.12
C ALA A 151 12.95 -4.33 -19.39
N ARG A 152 11.80 -3.67 -19.63
CA ARG A 152 11.58 -2.81 -20.79
C ARG A 152 12.21 -1.43 -20.58
N PRO A 153 12.99 -0.89 -21.54
CA PRO A 153 13.62 0.43 -21.42
C PRO A 153 12.63 1.55 -21.09
N GLU A 154 11.42 1.50 -21.69
CA GLU A 154 10.37 2.51 -21.56
C GLU A 154 9.67 2.55 -20.18
N THR A 155 9.89 1.53 -19.33
CA THR A 155 9.30 1.47 -17.99
C THR A 155 10.30 1.15 -16.89
N LYS A 156 11.56 0.90 -17.26
CA LYS A 156 12.64 0.59 -16.30
C LYS A 156 12.77 1.68 -15.22
N GLY A 157 12.67 1.26 -13.96
CA GLY A 157 12.76 2.13 -12.80
C GLY A 157 11.49 2.92 -12.45
N ALA A 158 10.45 2.88 -13.31
CA ALA A 158 9.15 3.52 -13.06
C ALA A 158 8.12 2.60 -12.41
N ILE A 159 8.47 1.32 -12.19
CA ILE A 159 7.60 0.32 -11.58
C ILE A 159 8.31 -0.39 -10.42
N GLY A 160 7.56 -0.81 -9.43
CA GLY A 160 8.03 -1.64 -8.34
C GLY A 160 6.89 -2.41 -7.69
N VAL A 161 7.21 -3.24 -6.69
CA VAL A 161 6.26 -4.19 -6.13
C VAL A 161 6.27 -4.19 -4.60
N VAL A 162 5.19 -4.71 -4.01
CA VAL A 162 5.11 -4.98 -2.57
C VAL A 162 5.53 -6.43 -2.30
N ILE A 163 6.32 -6.63 -1.26
CA ILE A 163 6.64 -7.96 -0.71
C ILE A 163 6.08 -8.07 0.70
N GLN A 164 5.48 -9.21 0.99
CA GLN A 164 4.87 -9.54 2.26
C GLN A 164 5.77 -10.51 3.05
N ALA A 165 6.34 -10.03 4.15
CA ALA A 165 7.33 -10.78 4.95
C ALA A 165 6.78 -12.06 5.59
N TYR A 166 5.46 -12.22 5.68
CA TYR A 166 4.87 -13.44 6.26
C TYR A 166 4.95 -14.67 5.34
N LEU A 167 5.20 -14.50 4.02
CA LEU A 167 5.34 -15.62 3.09
C LEU A 167 6.73 -16.23 3.20
N TYR A 168 6.84 -17.57 3.23
CA TYR A 168 8.12 -18.29 3.24
C TYR A 168 9.00 -17.92 2.05
N ARG A 169 8.41 -17.69 0.87
CA ARG A 169 9.12 -17.36 -0.35
C ARG A 169 9.74 -15.96 -0.38
N SER A 170 9.32 -15.08 0.53
CA SER A 170 9.64 -13.64 0.48
C SER A 170 11.14 -13.34 0.46
N GLN A 171 11.99 -14.20 1.04
CA GLN A 171 13.43 -13.99 0.98
C GLN A 171 13.97 -14.20 -0.43
N ALA A 172 13.63 -15.31 -1.08
CA ALA A 172 14.04 -15.57 -2.46
C ALA A 172 13.49 -14.53 -3.44
N ASP A 173 12.24 -14.10 -3.24
CA ASP A 173 11.61 -13.06 -4.06
C ASP A 173 12.37 -11.72 -3.92
N VAL A 174 12.75 -11.33 -2.70
CA VAL A 174 13.54 -10.11 -2.46
C VAL A 174 14.89 -10.19 -3.17
N GLU A 175 15.60 -11.31 -3.05
CA GLU A 175 16.93 -11.49 -3.68
C GLU A 175 16.85 -11.34 -5.21
N GLN A 176 15.84 -11.93 -5.85
CA GLN A 176 15.64 -11.81 -7.28
C GLN A 176 15.29 -10.37 -7.70
N LEU A 177 14.38 -9.71 -6.96
CA LEU A 177 13.99 -8.34 -7.26
C LEU A 177 15.14 -7.33 -7.08
N LEU A 178 16.02 -7.57 -6.09
CA LEU A 178 17.22 -6.75 -5.90
C LEU A 178 18.21 -6.93 -7.04
N ALA A 179 18.40 -8.16 -7.54
CA ALA A 179 19.22 -8.42 -8.73
C ALA A 179 18.68 -7.71 -9.97
N ASP A 180 17.36 -7.60 -10.12
CA ASP A 180 16.71 -6.89 -11.20
C ASP A 180 16.65 -5.34 -10.98
N GLY A 181 17.13 -4.83 -9.86
CA GLY A 181 17.11 -3.40 -9.51
C GLY A 181 15.71 -2.85 -9.24
N ILE A 182 14.77 -3.70 -8.85
CA ILE A 182 13.36 -3.32 -8.65
C ILE A 182 13.13 -2.75 -7.25
N ARG A 183 12.43 -1.61 -7.18
CA ARG A 183 12.06 -0.99 -5.90
C ARG A 183 11.00 -1.80 -5.17
N ILE A 184 11.22 -2.09 -3.90
CA ILE A 184 10.34 -2.90 -3.05
C ILE A 184 9.69 -2.03 -1.96
N ARG A 185 8.40 -2.26 -1.71
CA ARG A 185 7.73 -1.93 -0.46
C ARG A 185 7.63 -3.19 0.38
N LEU A 186 8.34 -3.26 1.48
CA LEU A 186 8.25 -4.39 2.40
C LEU A 186 7.16 -4.13 3.43
N CYS A 187 6.20 -5.06 3.57
CA CYS A 187 5.22 -5.08 4.65
C CYS A 187 5.18 -6.46 5.32
N LYS A 188 4.48 -6.56 6.48
CA LYS A 188 4.36 -7.86 7.18
C LYS A 188 3.43 -8.83 6.44
N GLY A 189 2.38 -8.32 5.82
CA GLY A 189 1.31 -9.06 5.15
C GLY A 189 -0.04 -8.78 5.80
N ALA A 190 -1.12 -8.82 5.01
CA ALA A 190 -2.46 -8.45 5.45
C ALA A 190 -3.51 -9.54 5.25
N TYR A 191 -3.27 -10.50 4.37
CA TYR A 191 -4.19 -11.58 4.07
C TYR A 191 -4.12 -12.71 5.09
N LYS A 192 -5.15 -13.55 5.13
CA LYS A 192 -5.16 -14.76 5.93
C LYS A 192 -4.67 -15.92 5.07
N GLU A 193 -3.39 -16.15 5.11
CA GLU A 193 -2.76 -17.24 4.38
C GLU A 193 -2.70 -18.53 5.22
N PRO A 194 -2.72 -19.71 4.59
CA PRO A 194 -2.54 -20.97 5.26
C PRO A 194 -1.08 -21.19 5.70
N ALA A 195 -0.89 -22.05 6.71
CA ALA A 195 0.42 -22.29 7.32
C ALA A 195 1.44 -22.98 6.36
N GLU A 196 0.95 -23.54 5.26
CA GLU A 196 1.78 -24.16 4.21
C GLU A 196 2.58 -23.13 3.41
N VAL A 197 2.13 -21.87 3.36
CA VAL A 197 2.78 -20.82 2.55
C VAL A 197 3.25 -19.62 3.38
N ALA A 198 2.80 -19.49 4.64
CA ALA A 198 3.09 -18.33 5.47
C ALA A 198 3.44 -18.70 6.92
N PHE A 199 4.31 -17.92 7.53
CA PHE A 199 4.67 -18.05 8.94
C PHE A 199 3.43 -17.91 9.84
N PRO A 200 3.11 -18.91 10.67
CA PRO A 200 1.90 -18.89 11.51
C PRO A 200 2.05 -17.98 12.74
N ARG A 201 3.27 -17.75 13.22
CA ARG A 201 3.55 -16.97 14.43
C ARG A 201 3.99 -15.56 14.09
N LYS A 202 3.43 -14.58 14.82
CA LYS A 202 3.80 -13.16 14.65
C LYS A 202 5.30 -12.92 14.85
N SER A 203 5.95 -13.61 15.79
CA SER A 203 7.40 -13.47 16.02
C SER A 203 8.21 -13.84 14.78
N GLU A 204 7.86 -14.90 14.09
CA GLU A 204 8.54 -15.34 12.86
C GLU A 204 8.38 -14.31 11.74
N VAL A 205 7.17 -13.74 11.61
CA VAL A 205 6.93 -12.66 10.64
C VAL A 205 7.75 -11.42 10.99
N ASP A 206 7.85 -11.07 12.28
CA ASP A 206 8.62 -9.93 12.75
C ASP A 206 10.13 -10.14 12.50
N GLU A 207 10.64 -11.32 12.79
CA GLU A 207 12.05 -11.71 12.53
C GLU A 207 12.37 -11.65 11.03
N ASN A 208 11.49 -12.22 10.19
CA ASN A 208 11.68 -12.18 8.75
C ASN A 208 11.57 -10.75 8.19
N PHE A 209 10.65 -9.93 8.72
CA PHE A 209 10.56 -8.51 8.33
C PHE A 209 11.88 -7.77 8.62
N VAL A 210 12.49 -8.00 9.78
CA VAL A 210 13.78 -7.40 10.14
C VAL A 210 14.90 -7.91 9.23
N LEU A 211 14.94 -9.23 8.96
CA LEU A 211 15.92 -9.84 8.05
C LEU A 211 15.84 -9.21 6.66
N LEU A 212 14.64 -9.15 6.09
CA LEU A 212 14.41 -8.59 4.76
C LEU A 212 14.68 -7.08 4.74
N SER A 213 14.32 -6.34 5.80
CA SER A 213 14.67 -4.92 5.90
C SER A 213 16.16 -4.67 5.81
N LYS A 214 17.00 -5.49 6.46
CA LYS A 214 18.47 -5.40 6.36
C LYS A 214 18.94 -5.61 4.93
N LYS A 215 18.48 -6.66 4.24
CA LYS A 215 18.81 -6.92 2.83
C LYS A 215 18.44 -5.73 1.92
N LEU A 216 17.28 -5.11 2.14
CA LEU A 216 16.85 -3.93 1.39
C LEU A 216 17.73 -2.71 1.67
N LEU A 217 18.10 -2.50 2.92
CA LEU A 217 18.97 -1.39 3.33
C LEU A 217 20.40 -1.51 2.79
N ASP A 218 20.94 -2.73 2.67
CA ASP A 218 22.26 -3.00 2.10
C ASP A 218 22.30 -2.79 0.58
N SER A 219 21.16 -2.79 -0.08
CA SER A 219 21.09 -2.62 -1.54
C SER A 219 21.31 -1.16 -1.96
N ASN A 220 21.64 -0.95 -3.25
CA ASN A 220 21.76 0.38 -3.83
C ASN A 220 20.42 0.92 -4.40
N VAL A 221 19.32 0.20 -4.20
CA VAL A 221 17.98 0.57 -4.67
C VAL A 221 17.19 1.24 -3.55
N PHE A 222 16.40 2.27 -3.89
CA PHE A 222 15.52 2.94 -2.92
C PHE A 222 14.30 2.08 -2.57
N HIS A 223 14.09 1.81 -1.28
CA HIS A 223 13.00 0.95 -0.81
C HIS A 223 12.12 1.63 0.23
N GLY A 224 10.90 1.10 0.39
CA GLY A 224 9.96 1.51 1.44
C GLY A 224 9.77 0.43 2.50
N LEU A 225 9.90 0.78 3.76
CA LEU A 225 9.62 -0.09 4.90
C LEU A 225 8.22 0.24 5.46
N ALA A 226 7.23 -0.57 5.08
CA ALA A 226 5.82 -0.31 5.42
C ALA A 226 5.45 -0.95 6.76
N THR A 227 5.47 -0.15 7.82
CA THR A 227 5.17 -0.62 9.17
C THR A 227 4.68 0.51 10.09
N HIS A 228 3.83 0.13 11.07
CA HIS A 228 3.40 0.99 12.19
C HIS A 228 3.97 0.49 13.53
N ASP A 229 4.82 -0.54 13.47
CA ASP A 229 5.40 -1.21 14.63
C ASP A 229 6.72 -0.52 15.01
N GLU A 230 6.76 0.06 16.21
CA GLU A 230 7.93 0.78 16.70
C GLU A 230 9.18 -0.09 16.81
N ALA A 231 9.02 -1.39 17.12
CA ALA A 231 10.14 -2.32 17.17
C ALA A 231 10.79 -2.50 15.79
N MET A 232 9.96 -2.60 14.73
CA MET A 232 10.44 -2.70 13.34
C MET A 232 11.13 -1.40 12.89
N VAL A 233 10.54 -0.25 13.24
CA VAL A 233 11.15 1.06 12.97
C VAL A 233 12.48 1.19 13.69
N ALA A 234 12.55 0.83 14.97
CA ALA A 234 13.77 0.89 15.78
C ALA A 234 14.87 -0.03 15.22
N ALA A 235 14.52 -1.25 14.82
CA ALA A 235 15.46 -2.21 14.22
C ALA A 235 16.07 -1.66 12.91
N ALA A 236 15.24 -1.10 12.02
CA ALA A 236 15.70 -0.50 10.77
C ALA A 236 16.60 0.72 11.01
N LYS A 237 16.22 1.62 11.93
CA LYS A 237 17.03 2.80 12.32
C LYS A 237 18.37 2.40 12.91
N SER A 238 18.38 1.40 13.81
CA SER A 238 19.61 0.90 14.43
C SER A 238 20.56 0.33 13.39
N TYR A 239 20.04 -0.52 12.49
CA TYR A 239 20.82 -1.12 11.41
C TYR A 239 21.39 -0.07 10.47
N ALA A 240 20.56 0.88 10.02
CA ALA A 240 21.01 1.96 9.14
C ALA A 240 22.14 2.82 9.80
N LYS A 241 22.03 3.08 11.11
CA LYS A 241 23.05 3.81 11.87
C LYS A 241 24.35 3.00 11.95
N GLN A 242 24.29 1.70 12.29
CA GLN A 242 25.45 0.81 12.43
C GLN A 242 26.23 0.65 11.12
N HIS A 243 25.52 0.65 9.99
CA HIS A 243 26.12 0.47 8.66
C HIS A 243 26.31 1.78 7.88
N SER A 244 26.16 2.95 8.56
CA SER A 244 26.34 4.28 7.96
C SER A 244 25.44 4.52 6.72
N ILE A 245 24.24 3.91 6.68
CA ILE A 245 23.29 4.06 5.59
C ILE A 245 22.56 5.40 5.72
N ALA A 246 22.64 6.24 4.71
CA ALA A 246 22.00 7.54 4.72
C ALA A 246 20.47 7.43 4.81
N ARG A 247 19.84 8.31 5.59
CA ARG A 247 18.37 8.34 5.78
C ARG A 247 17.59 8.57 4.48
N SER A 248 18.22 9.17 3.48
CA SER A 248 17.66 9.40 2.15
C SER A 248 17.64 8.16 1.25
N ARG A 249 18.26 7.04 1.69
CA ARG A 249 18.34 5.79 0.90
C ARG A 249 17.08 4.94 0.99
N PHE A 250 16.19 5.22 1.94
CA PHE A 250 14.94 4.51 2.17
C PHE A 250 13.90 5.44 2.78
N GLU A 251 12.67 4.97 2.86
CA GLU A 251 11.59 5.67 3.54
C GLU A 251 10.76 4.72 4.39
N PHE A 252 10.14 5.24 5.46
CA PHE A 252 9.09 4.54 6.18
C PHE A 252 7.74 4.82 5.51
N GLN A 253 6.91 3.79 5.39
CA GLN A 253 5.59 3.92 4.79
C GLN A 253 4.51 3.55 5.79
N MET A 254 3.47 4.39 5.89
CA MET A 254 2.39 4.23 6.86
C MET A 254 1.05 4.55 6.24
N LEU A 255 0.00 3.96 6.79
CA LEU A 255 -1.37 4.21 6.33
C LEU A 255 -1.87 5.57 6.82
N TYR A 256 -2.68 6.22 6.01
CA TYR A 256 -3.36 7.46 6.36
C TYR A 256 -4.21 7.28 7.64
N GLY A 257 -4.11 8.23 8.56
CA GLY A 257 -4.83 8.23 9.83
C GLY A 257 -4.31 7.28 10.92
N VAL A 258 -3.27 6.48 10.62
CA VAL A 258 -2.68 5.51 11.56
C VAL A 258 -1.33 6.02 12.06
N ARG A 259 -1.15 6.07 13.39
CA ARG A 259 0.11 6.47 14.03
C ARG A 259 0.70 7.80 13.51
N ARG A 260 -0.15 8.84 13.44
CA ARG A 260 0.28 10.19 13.05
C ARG A 260 1.38 10.77 13.96
N ASP A 261 1.42 10.33 15.23
CA ASP A 261 2.48 10.60 16.19
C ASP A 261 3.84 10.12 15.68
N LEU A 262 3.92 8.86 15.26
CA LEU A 262 5.13 8.22 14.76
C LEU A 262 5.56 8.80 13.39
N GLN A 263 4.59 9.09 12.51
CA GLN A 263 4.86 9.76 11.22
C GLN A 263 5.60 11.09 11.44
N ARG A 264 5.08 11.94 12.33
CA ARG A 264 5.69 13.25 12.63
C ARG A 264 7.04 13.12 13.32
N SER A 265 7.22 12.13 14.22
CA SER A 265 8.51 11.87 14.87
C SER A 265 9.58 11.51 13.84
N LEU A 266 9.28 10.62 12.91
CA LEU A 266 10.21 10.22 11.86
C LEU A 266 10.61 11.37 10.93
N VAL A 267 9.66 12.22 10.55
CA VAL A 267 9.96 13.44 9.78
C VAL A 267 10.88 14.39 10.56
N LYS A 268 10.59 14.62 11.84
CA LYS A 268 11.45 15.45 12.70
C LYS A 268 12.87 14.89 12.84
N GLU A 269 13.00 13.58 12.83
CA GLU A 269 14.28 12.89 12.84
C GLU A 269 15.00 12.89 11.49
N GLY A 270 14.39 13.45 10.44
CA GLY A 270 14.97 13.55 9.10
C GLY A 270 14.87 12.28 8.25
N PHE A 271 13.97 11.35 8.58
CA PHE A 271 13.66 10.21 7.74
C PHE A 271 12.61 10.55 6.69
N GLY A 272 12.72 9.94 5.51
CA GLY A 272 11.64 9.92 4.53
C GLY A 272 10.41 9.19 5.10
N VAL A 273 9.24 9.81 4.99
CA VAL A 273 7.95 9.20 5.36
C VAL A 273 7.01 9.34 4.20
N ARG A 274 6.37 8.24 3.82
CA ARG A 274 5.32 8.21 2.82
C ARG A 274 4.01 7.72 3.44
N VAL A 275 2.94 8.44 3.17
CA VAL A 275 1.59 8.10 3.65
C VAL A 275 0.79 7.48 2.51
N TYR A 276 0.32 6.26 2.73
CA TYR A 276 -0.59 5.56 1.83
C TYR A 276 -2.00 6.10 2.05
N VAL A 277 -2.56 6.76 1.05
CA VAL A 277 -3.84 7.47 1.10
C VAL A 277 -4.84 6.78 0.18
N PRO A 278 -5.71 5.92 0.73
CA PRO A 278 -6.80 5.32 -0.02
C PRO A 278 -7.96 6.32 -0.17
N PHE A 279 -8.65 6.23 -1.31
CA PHE A 279 -9.87 6.98 -1.60
C PHE A 279 -10.77 6.15 -2.53
N GLY A 280 -12.02 6.55 -2.71
CA GLY A 280 -12.94 5.91 -3.63
C GLY A 280 -14.22 5.40 -2.95
N ARG A 281 -15.19 5.02 -3.79
CA ARG A 281 -16.55 4.64 -3.33
C ARG A 281 -16.57 3.27 -2.67
N GLU A 282 -15.64 2.39 -3.00
CA GLU A 282 -15.54 1.03 -2.43
C GLU A 282 -14.73 0.99 -1.14
N TRP A 283 -14.92 1.98 -0.29
CA TRP A 283 -14.13 2.17 0.92
C TRP A 283 -14.48 1.20 2.07
N TYR A 284 -15.69 0.65 2.11
CA TYR A 284 -16.18 -0.09 3.26
C TYR A 284 -15.37 -1.36 3.59
N PRO A 285 -15.00 -2.24 2.62
CA PRO A 285 -14.15 -3.39 2.91
C PRO A 285 -12.79 -3.00 3.48
N TYR A 286 -12.16 -1.97 2.93
CA TYR A 286 -10.91 -1.43 3.43
C TYR A 286 -11.04 -0.94 4.87
N PHE A 287 -12.07 -0.14 5.17
CA PHE A 287 -12.36 0.39 6.51
C PHE A 287 -12.56 -0.73 7.55
N MET A 288 -13.30 -1.77 7.20
CA MET A 288 -13.53 -2.91 8.07
C MET A 288 -12.24 -3.70 8.37
N ARG A 289 -11.34 -3.82 7.39
CA ARG A 289 -10.00 -4.40 7.60
C ARG A 289 -9.19 -3.58 8.61
N ARG A 290 -9.24 -2.24 8.53
CA ARG A 290 -8.55 -1.35 9.50
C ARG A 290 -9.10 -1.47 10.91
N LEU A 291 -10.41 -1.69 11.08
CA LEU A 291 -11.00 -1.96 12.38
C LEU A 291 -10.56 -3.32 12.94
N ALA A 292 -10.50 -4.33 12.10
CA ALA A 292 -10.09 -5.68 12.47
C ALA A 292 -8.63 -5.78 12.96
N GLU A 293 -7.74 -4.91 12.48
CA GLU A 293 -6.31 -4.94 12.81
C GLU A 293 -5.98 -4.38 14.19
N ARG A 294 -6.75 -3.42 14.70
CA ARG A 294 -6.48 -2.76 15.99
C ARG A 294 -7.77 -2.50 16.78
N PRO A 295 -7.97 -3.15 17.93
CA PRO A 295 -9.09 -2.89 18.84
C PRO A 295 -9.18 -1.43 19.30
N ALA A 296 -8.06 -0.73 19.40
CA ALA A 296 -8.02 0.71 19.70
C ALA A 296 -8.77 1.56 18.65
N ASN A 297 -8.81 1.13 17.39
CA ASN A 297 -9.60 1.81 16.35
C ASN A 297 -11.10 1.66 16.62
N VAL A 298 -11.54 0.52 17.14
CA VAL A 298 -12.95 0.26 17.51
C VAL A 298 -13.36 1.13 18.70
N ILE A 299 -12.52 1.19 19.74
CA ILE A 299 -12.77 2.01 20.94
C ILE A 299 -12.83 3.51 20.57
N PHE A 300 -11.95 3.95 19.67
CA PHE A 300 -11.97 5.31 19.17
C PHE A 300 -13.28 5.64 18.43
N LEU A 301 -13.74 4.74 17.56
CA LEU A 301 -14.99 4.92 16.83
C LEU A 301 -16.18 4.93 17.78
N ALA A 302 -16.23 4.00 18.76
CA ALA A 302 -17.28 3.96 19.76
C ALA A 302 -17.35 5.28 20.56
N LYS A 303 -16.20 5.79 21.03
CA LYS A 303 -16.14 7.06 21.78
C LYS A 303 -16.60 8.26 20.94
N ASN A 304 -16.34 8.27 19.65
CA ASN A 304 -16.77 9.38 18.78
C ASN A 304 -18.22 9.21 18.28
N PHE A 305 -18.76 8.01 18.27
CA PHE A 305 -20.17 7.74 17.97
C PHE A 305 -21.11 8.35 19.02
N PHE A 306 -20.71 8.31 20.31
CA PHE A 306 -21.49 8.88 21.41
C PHE A 306 -21.23 10.37 21.67
N ARG A 307 -20.32 11.01 20.91
CA ARG A 307 -20.01 12.44 20.99
C ARG A 307 -20.52 13.27 19.83
N ALA A 308 -21.25 12.67 18.90
CA ALA A 308 -21.93 13.26 17.75
C ALA A 308 -23.43 13.30 17.99
#